data_30492c54a70a77ef7ab8481ece5f9ad2
#
_entry.id   30492c54a70a77ef7ab8481ece5f9ad2
#
_cell.length_a   1.000
_cell.length_b   1.000
_cell.length_c   1.000
_cell.angle_alpha   90.00
_cell.angle_beta   90.00
_cell.angle_gamma   90.00
#
_symmetry.space_group_name_H-M   'P 1'
#
loop_
_entity.id
_entity.type
_entity.pdbx_description
1 polymer ?
#
loop_
_entity_poly.entity_id
_entity_poly.type
_entity_poly.pdbx_seq_one_letter_code
_entity_poly.pdbx_strand_id
1 'polypeptide(L)'
;VTRFRPCIDLHGGRVKQIVGGTLTQDGVSLRTNFVSDRGAAWYADLYRRDGLSGGHVIKLGPGNDHVAREALAAWPGGLQVGGGMTPENAEEWISSGASHVIVTSCLFDAEGTLRMDRLKDLVSAVGAERLVLDLSCRRVQGGWAVAMNRWQTLTELRVTAETLDVLAEYCAEFLIHAADVEGLCTGIDRELVEMLGNWRRLPMTYAGGISRIQDIDEIDALSGGTMDATVGSALDLFGGGLIRYGDLVARQRGKSGTETV
;
A
#
# COMPACT_ATOMS: atom_id res chain seq x y z
N VAL A 1 2.45 -1.60 18.17
CA VAL A 1 1.76 -0.30 17.98
C VAL A 1 1.67 0.03 16.50
N THR A 2 0.48 0.34 16.01
CA THR A 2 0.22 0.72 14.61
C THR A 2 1.00 1.97 14.22
N ARG A 3 1.89 1.83 13.23
CA ARG A 3 2.68 2.94 12.66
C ARG A 3 1.98 3.52 11.45
N PHE A 4 2.23 4.79 11.20
CA PHE A 4 1.86 5.44 9.96
C PHE A 4 2.90 5.12 8.87
N ARG A 5 2.46 4.53 7.76
CA ARG A 5 3.24 4.28 6.55
C ARG A 5 2.81 5.27 5.48
N PRO A 6 3.65 6.21 5.06
CA PRO A 6 3.24 7.22 4.06
C PRO A 6 3.16 6.64 2.65
N CYS A 7 2.40 7.29 1.77
CA CYS A 7 2.27 6.92 0.36
C CYS A 7 2.70 8.04 -0.57
N ILE A 8 3.11 7.65 -1.78
CA ILE A 8 3.37 8.52 -2.93
C ILE A 8 2.72 7.86 -4.15
N ASP A 9 1.52 8.32 -4.51
CA ASP A 9 0.81 7.78 -5.67
C ASP A 9 1.14 8.60 -6.90
N LEU A 10 1.57 7.94 -7.97
CA LEU A 10 2.03 8.56 -9.21
C LEU A 10 1.08 8.27 -10.35
N HIS A 11 0.61 9.32 -11.02
CA HIS A 11 -0.19 9.22 -12.23
C HIS A 11 0.14 10.34 -13.20
N GLY A 12 0.51 9.97 -14.46
CA GLY A 12 0.90 10.94 -15.48
C GLY A 12 2.11 11.78 -15.08
N GLY A 13 3.11 11.18 -14.42
CA GLY A 13 4.35 11.82 -13.99
C GLY A 13 4.21 12.79 -12.81
N ARG A 14 3.09 12.76 -12.09
CA ARG A 14 2.83 13.66 -10.93
C ARG A 14 2.33 12.87 -9.73
N VAL A 15 2.58 13.41 -8.52
CA VAL A 15 1.99 12.90 -7.30
C VAL A 15 0.51 13.30 -7.25
N LYS A 16 -0.37 12.32 -7.07
CA LYS A 16 -1.83 12.51 -7.05
C LYS A 16 -2.48 11.65 -5.96
N GLN A 17 -3.67 12.08 -5.55
CA GLN A 17 -4.61 11.21 -4.82
C GLN A 17 -5.87 11.03 -5.65
N ILE A 18 -6.33 9.82 -5.75
CA ILE A 18 -7.48 9.44 -6.59
C ILE A 18 -8.55 8.73 -5.76
N VAL A 19 -9.79 8.74 -6.26
CA VAL A 19 -10.84 7.87 -5.74
C VAL A 19 -10.70 6.51 -6.41
N GLY A 20 -10.34 5.49 -5.66
CA GLY A 20 -9.95 4.19 -6.18
C GLY A 20 -10.97 3.54 -7.12
N GLY A 21 -12.25 3.56 -6.77
CA GLY A 21 -13.32 3.01 -7.61
C GLY A 21 -13.52 3.70 -8.97
N THR A 22 -12.84 4.83 -9.24
CA THR A 22 -12.93 5.58 -10.50
C THR A 22 -11.74 5.39 -11.43
N LEU A 23 -10.79 4.54 -11.07
CA LEU A 23 -9.59 4.27 -11.88
C LEU A 23 -9.91 3.31 -13.04
N THR A 24 -10.42 3.84 -14.15
CA THR A 24 -10.74 3.08 -15.36
C THR A 24 -9.53 2.94 -16.30
N GLN A 25 -9.57 1.97 -17.22
CA GLN A 25 -8.45 1.71 -18.16
C GLN A 25 -8.18 2.87 -19.13
N ASP A 26 -9.21 3.58 -19.53
CA ASP A 26 -9.14 4.73 -20.45
C ASP A 26 -8.79 6.05 -19.75
N GLY A 27 -8.82 6.09 -18.42
CA GLY A 27 -8.53 7.28 -17.62
C GLY A 27 -9.58 8.42 -17.73
N VAL A 28 -10.63 8.22 -18.51
CA VAL A 28 -11.64 9.26 -18.79
C VAL A 28 -12.52 9.57 -17.60
N SER A 29 -12.75 8.57 -16.74
CA SER A 29 -13.60 8.68 -15.56
C SER A 29 -12.82 8.89 -14.25
N LEU A 30 -11.51 9.11 -14.32
CA LEU A 30 -10.66 9.24 -13.14
C LEU A 30 -11.05 10.45 -12.29
N ARG A 31 -11.54 10.20 -11.09
CA ARG A 31 -11.80 11.22 -10.10
C ARG A 31 -10.54 11.46 -9.27
N THR A 32 -9.91 12.62 -9.48
CA THR A 32 -8.69 13.03 -8.78
C THR A 32 -9.07 13.94 -7.62
N ASN A 33 -8.70 13.55 -6.39
CA ASN A 33 -8.90 14.37 -5.20
C ASN A 33 -7.83 15.45 -5.08
N PHE A 34 -6.61 15.16 -5.52
CA PHE A 34 -5.47 16.06 -5.37
C PHE A 34 -4.44 15.84 -6.47
N VAL A 35 -3.83 16.92 -6.94
CA VAL A 35 -2.65 16.92 -7.82
C VAL A 35 -1.59 17.81 -7.19
N SER A 36 -0.43 17.25 -6.86
CA SER A 36 0.64 17.98 -6.20
C SER A 36 1.41 18.90 -7.16
N ASP A 37 1.82 20.06 -6.64
CA ASP A 37 2.83 20.93 -7.27
C ASP A 37 4.27 20.53 -6.87
N ARG A 38 4.42 19.60 -5.90
CA ARG A 38 5.70 19.05 -5.47
C ARG A 38 6.00 17.76 -6.21
N GLY A 39 7.29 17.54 -6.52
CA GLY A 39 7.77 16.29 -7.09
C GLY A 39 7.84 15.15 -6.06
N ALA A 40 7.90 13.91 -6.53
CA ALA A 40 7.95 12.73 -5.64
C ALA A 40 9.18 12.70 -4.72
N ALA A 41 10.33 13.18 -5.19
CA ALA A 41 11.54 13.31 -4.39
C ALA A 41 11.35 14.21 -3.15
N TRP A 42 10.55 15.27 -3.26
CA TRP A 42 10.22 16.13 -2.12
C TRP A 42 9.47 15.38 -1.02
N TYR A 43 8.51 14.52 -1.39
CA TYR A 43 7.79 13.68 -0.42
C TYR A 43 8.71 12.65 0.22
N ALA A 44 9.56 12.00 -0.58
CA ALA A 44 10.53 11.03 -0.09
C ALA A 44 11.50 11.66 0.93
N ASP A 45 12.01 12.87 0.64
CA ASP A 45 12.86 13.63 1.56
C ASP A 45 12.11 14.04 2.85
N LEU A 46 10.85 14.43 2.74
CA LEU A 46 10.01 14.75 3.90
C LEU A 46 9.88 13.51 4.80
N TYR A 47 9.52 12.37 4.23
CA TYR A 47 9.34 11.11 4.97
C TYR A 47 10.65 10.61 5.59
N ARG A 48 11.77 10.77 4.88
CA ARG A 48 13.11 10.46 5.40
C ARG A 48 13.46 11.31 6.62
N ARG A 49 13.24 12.62 6.58
CA ARG A 49 13.49 13.55 7.70
C ARG A 49 12.64 13.22 8.93
N ASP A 50 11.41 12.74 8.70
CA ASP A 50 10.49 12.37 9.77
C ASP A 50 10.63 10.91 10.23
N GLY A 51 11.52 10.12 9.58
CA GLY A 51 11.82 8.73 9.97
C GLY A 51 10.70 7.74 9.63
N LEU A 52 9.88 8.03 8.62
CA LEU A 52 8.69 7.25 8.25
C LEU A 52 9.03 6.15 7.23
N SER A 53 9.92 5.22 7.58
CA SER A 53 10.34 4.13 6.70
C SER A 53 9.20 3.15 6.37
N GLY A 54 9.34 2.44 5.23
CA GLY A 54 8.39 1.43 4.78
C GLY A 54 7.12 2.00 4.14
N GLY A 55 7.09 3.30 3.86
CA GLY A 55 6.08 3.90 2.99
C GLY A 55 6.22 3.38 1.55
N HIS A 56 5.23 3.63 0.71
CA HIS A 56 5.22 3.10 -0.64
C HIS A 56 5.10 4.17 -1.72
N VAL A 57 5.70 3.88 -2.87
CA VAL A 57 5.53 4.61 -4.13
C VAL A 57 4.74 3.72 -5.08
N ILE A 58 3.53 4.13 -5.47
CA ILE A 58 2.68 3.37 -6.38
C ILE A 58 2.57 4.08 -7.73
N LYS A 59 2.94 3.37 -8.79
CA LYS A 59 2.83 3.84 -10.18
C LYS A 59 1.47 3.44 -10.74
N LEU A 60 0.58 4.41 -10.91
CA LEU A 60 -0.77 4.23 -11.44
C LEU A 60 -0.77 4.45 -12.96
N GLY A 61 -0.39 3.42 -13.70
CA GLY A 61 -0.29 3.44 -15.16
C GLY A 61 1.10 3.84 -15.69
N PRO A 62 1.25 3.95 -17.01
CA PRO A 62 2.53 4.20 -17.65
C PRO A 62 3.06 5.63 -17.43
N GLY A 63 4.35 5.85 -17.74
CA GLY A 63 4.98 7.18 -17.74
C GLY A 63 5.38 7.70 -16.36
N ASN A 64 5.41 6.84 -15.32
CA ASN A 64 5.74 7.24 -13.96
C ASN A 64 7.13 6.78 -13.49
N ASP A 65 7.86 6.00 -14.30
CA ASP A 65 9.09 5.35 -13.88
C ASP A 65 10.19 6.34 -13.47
N HIS A 66 10.37 7.44 -14.22
CA HIS A 66 11.38 8.44 -13.89
C HIS A 66 11.09 9.12 -12.56
N VAL A 67 9.82 9.49 -12.29
CA VAL A 67 9.42 10.15 -11.04
C VAL A 67 9.52 9.19 -9.84
N ALA A 68 9.20 7.90 -10.05
CA ALA A 68 9.39 6.88 -9.03
C ALA A 68 10.87 6.71 -8.68
N ARG A 69 11.77 6.68 -9.68
CA ARG A 69 13.22 6.61 -9.46
C ARG A 69 13.76 7.84 -8.72
N GLU A 70 13.24 9.03 -9.00
CA GLU A 70 13.59 10.24 -8.24
C GLU A 70 13.23 10.12 -6.76
N ALA A 71 12.06 9.58 -6.43
CA ALA A 71 11.66 9.33 -5.04
C ALA A 71 12.57 8.31 -4.36
N LEU A 72 12.87 7.18 -5.03
CA LEU A 72 13.75 6.15 -4.49
C LEU A 72 15.18 6.64 -4.31
N ALA A 73 15.69 7.46 -5.23
CA ALA A 73 17.02 8.06 -5.13
C ALA A 73 17.12 9.09 -3.99
N ALA A 74 16.04 9.80 -3.66
CA ALA A 74 15.98 10.73 -2.53
C ALA A 74 16.02 9.99 -1.17
N TRP A 75 15.57 8.75 -1.12
CA TRP A 75 15.64 7.91 0.08
C TRP A 75 15.90 6.43 -0.23
N PRO A 76 17.15 6.06 -0.58
CA PRO A 76 17.50 4.67 -0.87
C PRO A 76 17.20 3.74 0.33
N GLY A 77 16.50 2.65 0.06
CA GLY A 77 16.11 1.66 1.06
C GLY A 77 14.97 2.08 2.00
N GLY A 78 14.45 3.29 1.90
CA GLY A 78 13.39 3.80 2.79
C GLY A 78 11.97 3.52 2.32
N LEU A 79 11.78 3.34 1.01
CA LEU A 79 10.46 3.22 0.38
C LEU A 79 10.32 1.91 -0.40
N GLN A 80 9.12 1.37 -0.38
CA GLN A 80 8.68 0.27 -1.25
C GLN A 80 8.19 0.83 -2.58
N VAL A 81 8.19 0.06 -3.67
CA VAL A 81 7.67 0.49 -4.97
C VAL A 81 6.73 -0.53 -5.59
N GLY A 82 5.62 -0.05 -6.15
CA GLY A 82 4.61 -0.88 -6.81
C GLY A 82 4.10 -0.27 -8.12
N GLY A 83 3.23 -1.03 -8.78
CA GLY A 83 2.64 -0.67 -10.08
C GLY A 83 3.45 -1.17 -11.27
N GLY A 84 2.94 -2.21 -11.95
CA GLY A 84 3.58 -2.82 -13.11
C GLY A 84 4.84 -3.61 -12.79
N MET A 85 4.96 -4.16 -11.57
CA MET A 85 6.06 -5.02 -11.18
C MET A 85 5.90 -6.42 -11.77
N THR A 86 6.99 -6.96 -12.34
CA THR A 86 7.07 -8.29 -12.93
C THR A 86 8.42 -8.94 -12.55
N PRO A 87 8.59 -10.27 -12.73
CA PRO A 87 9.89 -10.91 -12.50
C PRO A 87 11.04 -10.29 -13.30
N GLU A 88 10.75 -9.80 -14.52
CA GLU A 88 11.76 -9.26 -15.42
C GLU A 88 12.26 -7.86 -15.02
N ASN A 89 11.46 -7.09 -14.27
CA ASN A 89 11.83 -5.71 -13.88
C ASN A 89 12.06 -5.52 -12.37
N ALA A 90 11.71 -6.50 -11.53
CA ALA A 90 11.74 -6.34 -10.07
C ALA A 90 13.15 -6.03 -9.55
N GLU A 91 14.20 -6.72 -10.05
CA GLU A 91 15.58 -6.49 -9.63
C GLU A 91 16.08 -5.08 -9.98
N GLU A 92 15.66 -4.53 -11.12
CA GLU A 92 16.00 -3.17 -11.52
C GLU A 92 15.43 -2.13 -10.53
N TRP A 93 14.23 -2.34 -9.99
CA TRP A 93 13.63 -1.45 -8.99
C TRP A 93 14.34 -1.53 -7.65
N ILE A 94 14.75 -2.72 -7.21
CA ILE A 94 15.58 -2.88 -6.02
C ILE A 94 16.93 -2.15 -6.21
N SER A 95 17.58 -2.35 -7.36
CA SER A 95 18.83 -1.65 -7.70
C SER A 95 18.67 -0.13 -7.81
N SER A 96 17.47 0.35 -8.11
CA SER A 96 17.14 1.79 -8.14
C SER A 96 16.90 2.39 -6.74
N GLY A 97 17.00 1.60 -5.68
CA GLY A 97 16.90 2.06 -4.30
C GLY A 97 15.60 1.71 -3.58
N ALA A 98 14.72 0.91 -4.18
CA ALA A 98 13.55 0.40 -3.45
C ALA A 98 13.97 -0.56 -2.33
N SER A 99 13.31 -0.47 -1.17
CA SER A 99 13.46 -1.46 -0.11
C SER A 99 12.81 -2.79 -0.47
N HIS A 100 11.63 -2.73 -1.07
CA HIS A 100 10.84 -3.87 -1.53
C HIS A 100 10.11 -3.52 -2.82
N VAL A 101 9.72 -4.54 -3.57
CA VAL A 101 8.76 -4.42 -4.68
C VAL A 101 7.39 -4.93 -4.26
N ILE A 102 6.35 -4.17 -4.59
CA ILE A 102 4.96 -4.49 -4.30
C ILE A 102 4.32 -5.06 -5.57
N VAL A 103 3.77 -6.26 -5.49
CA VAL A 103 3.19 -6.96 -6.62
C VAL A 103 1.72 -7.28 -6.39
N THR A 104 0.92 -7.17 -7.44
CA THR A 104 -0.52 -7.47 -7.44
C THR A 104 -0.92 -8.18 -8.73
N SER A 105 -1.23 -7.42 -9.78
CA SER A 105 -1.89 -7.95 -10.99
C SER A 105 -1.03 -8.95 -11.77
N CYS A 106 0.30 -8.89 -11.69
CA CYS A 106 1.15 -9.85 -12.38
C CYS A 106 1.03 -11.29 -11.83
N LEU A 107 0.51 -11.42 -10.61
CA LEU A 107 0.28 -12.73 -9.96
C LEU A 107 -0.95 -13.47 -10.51
N PHE A 108 -1.74 -12.83 -11.35
CA PHE A 108 -2.98 -13.40 -11.87
C PHE A 108 -2.93 -13.52 -13.40
N ASP A 109 -3.63 -14.51 -13.93
CA ASP A 109 -3.95 -14.57 -15.36
C ASP A 109 -5.14 -13.67 -15.70
N ALA A 110 -5.56 -13.68 -16.96
CA ALA A 110 -6.66 -12.85 -17.45
C ALA A 110 -8.01 -13.24 -16.81
N GLU A 111 -8.15 -14.47 -16.40
CA GLU A 111 -9.32 -15.05 -15.75
C GLU A 111 -9.36 -14.77 -14.24
N GLY A 112 -8.27 -14.22 -13.66
CA GLY A 112 -8.15 -13.91 -12.24
C GLY A 112 -7.68 -15.09 -11.38
N THR A 113 -7.10 -16.11 -12.00
CA THR A 113 -6.53 -17.26 -11.28
C THR A 113 -5.11 -16.95 -10.83
N LEU A 114 -4.77 -17.26 -9.58
CA LEU A 114 -3.44 -17.05 -9.02
C LEU A 114 -2.40 -17.93 -9.71
N ARG A 115 -1.33 -17.32 -10.18
CA ARG A 115 -0.19 -17.95 -10.86
C ARG A 115 0.99 -18.10 -9.88
N MET A 116 1.04 -19.24 -9.20
CA MET A 116 2.13 -19.55 -8.26
C MET A 116 3.49 -19.67 -8.93
N ASP A 117 3.54 -19.99 -10.22
CA ASP A 117 4.78 -19.98 -11.02
C ASP A 117 5.38 -18.56 -11.08
N ARG A 118 4.57 -17.54 -11.40
CA ARG A 118 5.02 -16.14 -11.42
C ARG A 118 5.48 -15.64 -10.05
N LEU A 119 4.81 -16.06 -8.99
CA LEU A 119 5.24 -15.73 -7.63
C LEU A 119 6.60 -16.32 -7.31
N LYS A 120 6.85 -17.57 -7.70
CA LYS A 120 8.16 -18.23 -7.56
C LYS A 120 9.24 -17.56 -8.41
N ASP A 121 8.90 -17.11 -9.61
CA ASP A 121 9.82 -16.36 -10.48
C ASP A 121 10.21 -15.01 -9.84
N LEU A 122 9.28 -14.30 -9.21
CA LEU A 122 9.56 -13.09 -8.43
C LEU A 122 10.48 -13.37 -7.25
N VAL A 123 10.21 -14.44 -6.47
CA VAL A 123 11.10 -14.85 -5.37
C VAL A 123 12.50 -15.19 -5.89
N SER A 124 12.59 -15.83 -7.03
CA SER A 124 13.88 -16.15 -7.66
C SER A 124 14.63 -14.90 -8.11
N ALA A 125 13.91 -13.86 -8.53
CA ALA A 125 14.50 -12.60 -8.99
C ALA A 125 15.02 -11.71 -7.84
N VAL A 126 14.26 -11.56 -6.75
CA VAL A 126 14.59 -10.56 -5.71
C VAL A 126 14.63 -11.11 -4.28
N GLY A 127 14.24 -12.38 -4.06
CA GLY A 127 14.07 -12.97 -2.73
C GLY A 127 12.71 -12.66 -2.10
N ALA A 128 12.19 -13.57 -1.28
CA ALA A 128 10.94 -13.39 -0.56
C ALA A 128 11.00 -12.19 0.41
N GLU A 129 12.16 -11.94 0.99
CA GLU A 129 12.43 -10.85 1.94
C GLU A 129 12.33 -9.45 1.32
N ARG A 130 12.23 -9.34 0.00
CA ARG A 130 12.06 -8.07 -0.73
C ARG A 130 10.74 -7.96 -1.49
N LEU A 131 9.83 -8.91 -1.25
CA LEU A 131 8.49 -8.89 -1.84
C LEU A 131 7.44 -8.46 -0.84
N VAL A 132 6.56 -7.56 -1.28
CA VAL A 132 5.30 -7.22 -0.62
C VAL A 132 4.17 -7.65 -1.55
N LEU A 133 3.24 -8.45 -1.06
CA LEU A 133 2.05 -8.82 -1.82
C LEU A 133 0.91 -7.85 -1.48
N ASP A 134 0.47 -7.09 -2.49
CA ASP A 134 -0.71 -6.26 -2.38
C ASP A 134 -1.96 -7.11 -2.67
N LEU A 135 -2.70 -7.41 -1.63
CA LEU A 135 -3.97 -8.11 -1.68
C LEU A 135 -5.13 -7.10 -1.58
N SER A 136 -5.10 -6.08 -2.46
CA SER A 136 -6.22 -5.16 -2.62
C SER A 136 -7.51 -5.95 -2.79
N CYS A 137 -8.51 -5.70 -1.95
CA CYS A 137 -9.68 -6.58 -1.90
C CYS A 137 -10.99 -5.81 -1.87
N ARG A 138 -12.04 -6.50 -2.30
CA ARG A 138 -13.42 -6.02 -2.24
C ARG A 138 -14.29 -7.02 -1.48
N ARG A 139 -15.31 -6.48 -0.81
CA ARG A 139 -16.28 -7.30 -0.09
C ARG A 139 -17.15 -8.10 -1.07
N VAL A 140 -17.31 -9.37 -0.76
CA VAL A 140 -18.13 -10.32 -1.51
C VAL A 140 -18.94 -11.17 -0.52
N GLN A 141 -19.84 -12.01 -1.02
CA GLN A 141 -20.56 -12.93 -0.13
C GLN A 141 -19.58 -13.84 0.63
N GLY A 142 -19.64 -13.79 1.95
CA GLY A 142 -18.81 -14.59 2.84
C GLY A 142 -17.37 -14.11 3.05
N GLY A 143 -17.07 -12.80 2.83
CA GLY A 143 -15.79 -12.20 3.14
C GLY A 143 -15.24 -11.25 2.08
N TRP A 144 -13.97 -11.39 1.72
CA TRP A 144 -13.30 -10.53 0.75
C TRP A 144 -12.62 -11.36 -0.34
N ALA A 145 -12.60 -10.82 -1.55
CA ALA A 145 -11.85 -11.37 -2.68
C ALA A 145 -10.83 -10.35 -3.18
N VAL A 146 -9.66 -10.82 -3.57
CA VAL A 146 -8.63 -9.97 -4.16
C VAL A 146 -9.15 -9.40 -5.48
N ALA A 147 -8.88 -8.12 -5.71
CA ALA A 147 -9.24 -7.40 -6.92
C ALA A 147 -7.97 -6.96 -7.67
N MET A 148 -7.92 -7.26 -8.95
CA MET A 148 -6.85 -6.88 -9.85
C MET A 148 -7.28 -5.81 -10.85
N ASN A 149 -6.39 -5.38 -11.77
CA ASN A 149 -6.69 -4.42 -12.82
C ASN A 149 -7.30 -3.12 -12.27
N ARG A 150 -6.59 -2.50 -11.31
CA ARG A 150 -7.08 -1.28 -10.63
C ARG A 150 -8.42 -1.50 -9.92
N TRP A 151 -8.57 -2.66 -9.28
CA TRP A 151 -9.75 -3.11 -8.52
C TRP A 151 -11.02 -3.32 -9.35
N GLN A 152 -10.91 -3.33 -10.68
CA GLN A 152 -12.06 -3.51 -11.59
C GLN A 152 -12.44 -4.97 -11.79
N THR A 153 -11.50 -5.89 -11.58
CA THR A 153 -11.72 -7.32 -11.81
C THR A 153 -11.53 -8.09 -10.51
N LEU A 154 -12.59 -8.78 -10.06
CA LEU A 154 -12.47 -9.70 -8.94
C LEU A 154 -11.76 -10.97 -9.39
N THR A 155 -10.86 -11.47 -8.55
CA THR A 155 -10.20 -12.75 -8.73
C THR A 155 -10.94 -13.85 -7.95
N GLU A 156 -10.53 -15.08 -8.14
CA GLU A 156 -11.02 -16.22 -7.35
C GLU A 156 -10.37 -16.28 -5.95
N LEU A 157 -9.29 -15.54 -5.74
CA LEU A 157 -8.51 -15.57 -4.50
C LEU A 157 -9.26 -14.88 -3.36
N ARG A 158 -9.60 -15.63 -2.33
CA ARG A 158 -10.24 -15.11 -1.12
C ARG A 158 -9.17 -14.68 -0.12
N VAL A 159 -9.42 -13.58 0.57
CA VAL A 159 -8.56 -13.14 1.69
C VAL A 159 -9.01 -13.91 2.94
N THR A 160 -8.29 -14.97 3.25
CA THR A 160 -8.53 -15.86 4.41
C THR A 160 -7.20 -16.18 5.10
N ALA A 161 -7.26 -16.70 6.32
CA ALA A 161 -6.06 -17.10 7.06
C ALA A 161 -5.25 -18.16 6.28
N GLU A 162 -5.94 -19.13 5.66
CA GLU A 162 -5.30 -20.19 4.86
C GLU A 162 -4.59 -19.61 3.63
N THR A 163 -5.22 -18.66 2.95
CA THR A 163 -4.58 -17.96 1.82
C THR A 163 -3.34 -17.19 2.27
N LEU A 164 -3.45 -16.45 3.37
CA LEU A 164 -2.33 -15.70 3.94
C LEU A 164 -1.21 -16.64 4.37
N ASP A 165 -1.52 -17.80 4.95
CA ASP A 165 -0.53 -18.81 5.34
C ASP A 165 0.28 -19.32 4.15
N VAL A 166 -0.38 -19.63 3.04
CA VAL A 166 0.29 -20.09 1.81
C VAL A 166 1.17 -19.00 1.21
N LEU A 167 0.66 -17.77 1.12
CA LEU A 167 1.38 -16.66 0.49
C LEU A 167 2.52 -16.12 1.35
N ALA A 168 2.45 -16.27 2.68
CA ALA A 168 3.48 -15.82 3.60
C ALA A 168 4.85 -16.52 3.41
N GLU A 169 4.88 -17.66 2.78
CA GLU A 169 6.14 -18.35 2.45
C GLU A 169 6.92 -17.65 1.31
N TYR A 170 6.30 -16.69 0.62
CA TYR A 170 6.83 -16.05 -0.59
C TYR A 170 7.02 -14.53 -0.46
N CYS A 171 6.75 -13.94 0.69
CA CYS A 171 6.86 -12.48 0.87
C CYS A 171 7.29 -12.09 2.28
N ALA A 172 7.69 -10.85 2.45
CA ALA A 172 8.05 -10.26 3.74
C ALA A 172 6.89 -9.51 4.40
N GLU A 173 5.91 -9.03 3.62
CA GLU A 173 4.83 -8.16 4.10
C GLU A 173 3.61 -8.28 3.18
N PHE A 174 2.43 -8.04 3.74
CA PHE A 174 1.21 -7.80 2.99
C PHE A 174 0.79 -6.34 3.03
N LEU A 175 0.40 -5.79 1.87
CA LEU A 175 -0.31 -4.53 1.75
C LEU A 175 -1.77 -4.84 1.43
N ILE A 176 -2.69 -4.36 2.25
CA ILE A 176 -4.13 -4.66 2.12
C ILE A 176 -4.88 -3.36 1.86
N HIS A 177 -5.31 -3.14 0.62
CA HIS A 177 -6.22 -2.05 0.28
C HIS A 177 -7.67 -2.50 0.38
N ALA A 178 -8.43 -1.87 1.25
CA ALA A 178 -9.88 -2.00 1.30
C ALA A 178 -10.50 -1.15 0.17
N ALA A 179 -10.56 -1.72 -1.05
CA ALA A 179 -10.88 -0.97 -2.27
C ALA A 179 -12.28 -0.33 -2.27
N ASP A 180 -13.23 -0.91 -1.54
CA ASP A 180 -14.60 -0.39 -1.44
C ASP A 180 -14.70 0.93 -0.66
N VAL A 181 -13.72 1.24 0.20
CA VAL A 181 -13.68 2.47 1.00
C VAL A 181 -12.51 3.40 0.61
N GLU A 182 -11.66 2.98 -0.34
CA GLU A 182 -10.47 3.73 -0.74
C GLU A 182 -10.82 5.10 -1.34
N GLY A 183 -10.18 6.15 -0.80
CA GLY A 183 -10.38 7.54 -1.22
C GLY A 183 -11.71 8.17 -0.79
N LEU A 184 -12.59 7.44 -0.09
CA LEU A 184 -13.91 7.94 0.34
C LEU A 184 -13.86 8.66 1.69
N CYS A 185 -12.85 8.42 2.52
CA CYS A 185 -12.73 8.99 3.88
C CYS A 185 -13.97 8.72 4.75
N THR A 186 -14.53 7.50 4.68
CA THR A 186 -15.75 7.09 5.40
C THR A 186 -15.51 6.20 6.61
N GLY A 187 -14.25 5.99 6.98
CA GLY A 187 -13.81 5.06 8.01
C GLY A 187 -13.27 3.75 7.42
N ILE A 188 -12.66 2.94 8.29
CA ILE A 188 -12.03 1.66 7.93
C ILE A 188 -13.07 0.54 7.74
N ASP A 189 -12.72 -0.51 7.00
CA ASP A 189 -13.44 -1.78 7.03
C ASP A 189 -13.04 -2.57 8.29
N ARG A 190 -13.82 -2.36 9.37
CA ARG A 190 -13.54 -2.93 10.70
C ARG A 190 -13.45 -4.45 10.69
N GLU A 191 -14.38 -5.11 10.01
CA GLU A 191 -14.43 -6.58 9.95
C GLU A 191 -13.21 -7.14 9.23
N LEU A 192 -12.74 -6.46 8.17
CA LEU A 192 -11.50 -6.82 7.49
C LEU A 192 -10.30 -6.65 8.42
N VAL A 193 -10.18 -5.51 9.10
CA VAL A 193 -9.08 -5.24 10.03
C VAL A 193 -9.07 -6.26 11.18
N GLU A 194 -10.22 -6.61 11.74
CA GLU A 194 -10.33 -7.60 12.81
C GLU A 194 -9.91 -9.00 12.33
N MET A 195 -10.39 -9.42 11.15
CA MET A 195 -10.01 -10.70 10.56
C MET A 195 -8.50 -10.78 10.31
N LEU A 196 -7.92 -9.74 9.72
CA LEU A 196 -6.48 -9.65 9.44
C LEU A 196 -5.66 -9.55 10.72
N GLY A 197 -6.13 -8.79 11.71
CA GLY A 197 -5.46 -8.60 13.00
C GLY A 197 -5.38 -9.86 13.85
N ASN A 198 -6.21 -10.86 13.59
CA ASN A 198 -6.12 -12.18 14.19
C ASN A 198 -5.04 -13.06 13.57
N TRP A 199 -4.62 -12.75 12.33
CA TRP A 199 -3.52 -13.42 11.65
C TRP A 199 -2.22 -12.61 11.88
N ARG A 200 -1.17 -13.19 12.50
CA ARG A 200 -0.01 -12.45 13.03
C ARG A 200 1.33 -13.02 12.61
N ARG A 201 1.42 -13.61 11.41
CA ARG A 201 2.67 -14.25 10.97
C ARG A 201 3.66 -13.31 10.30
N LEU A 202 3.17 -12.30 9.54
CA LEU A 202 4.01 -11.31 8.85
C LEU A 202 3.52 -9.89 9.13
N PRO A 203 4.38 -8.87 8.94
CA PRO A 203 3.96 -7.48 8.90
C PRO A 203 2.85 -7.25 7.89
N MET A 204 1.96 -6.32 8.20
CA MET A 204 0.82 -6.00 7.37
C MET A 204 0.54 -4.50 7.41
N THR A 205 0.28 -3.90 6.26
CA THR A 205 -0.12 -2.50 6.15
C THR A 205 -1.53 -2.41 5.58
N TYR A 206 -2.43 -1.76 6.32
CA TYR A 206 -3.79 -1.49 5.89
C TYR A 206 -3.88 -0.12 5.19
N ALA A 207 -4.62 -0.06 4.09
CA ALA A 207 -4.97 1.17 3.40
C ALA A 207 -6.47 1.17 3.05
N GLY A 208 -7.10 2.33 3.08
CA GLY A 208 -8.49 2.54 2.68
C GLY A 208 -9.37 3.16 3.75
N GLY A 209 -10.08 4.20 3.38
CA GLY A 209 -11.17 4.80 4.15
C GLY A 209 -10.80 5.62 5.39
N ILE A 210 -9.57 5.55 5.89
CA ILE A 210 -9.15 6.29 7.11
C ILE A 210 -9.49 7.77 6.97
N SER A 211 -10.23 8.30 7.95
CA SER A 211 -10.77 9.66 7.95
C SER A 211 -10.40 10.49 9.17
N ARG A 212 -9.94 9.86 10.24
CA ARG A 212 -9.57 10.50 11.52
C ARG A 212 -8.47 9.69 12.22
N ILE A 213 -7.73 10.33 13.12
CA ILE A 213 -6.64 9.67 13.88
C ILE A 213 -7.16 8.48 14.70
N GLN A 214 -8.38 8.56 15.20
CA GLN A 214 -9.04 7.49 15.96
C GLN A 214 -9.20 6.21 15.13
N ASP A 215 -9.30 6.30 13.80
CA ASP A 215 -9.34 5.11 12.95
C ASP A 215 -8.03 4.31 13.03
N ILE A 216 -6.88 5.01 13.19
CA ILE A 216 -5.57 4.37 13.41
C ILE A 216 -5.48 3.74 14.80
N ASP A 217 -6.06 4.39 15.83
CA ASP A 217 -6.13 3.81 17.16
C ASP A 217 -7.06 2.59 17.20
N GLU A 218 -8.08 2.59 16.36
CA GLU A 218 -8.97 1.45 16.17
C GLU A 218 -8.27 0.27 15.47
N ILE A 219 -7.47 0.54 14.41
CA ILE A 219 -6.61 -0.49 13.79
C ILE A 219 -5.64 -1.06 14.83
N ASP A 220 -5.02 -0.20 15.64
CA ASP A 220 -4.12 -0.61 16.72
C ASP A 220 -4.81 -1.58 17.70
N ALA A 221 -6.01 -1.22 18.15
CA ALA A 221 -6.79 -2.03 19.10
C ALA A 221 -7.24 -3.36 18.48
N LEU A 222 -7.80 -3.36 17.26
CA LEU A 222 -8.30 -4.55 16.60
C LEU A 222 -7.18 -5.52 16.19
N SER A 223 -6.03 -5.01 15.77
CA SER A 223 -4.88 -5.83 15.37
C SER A 223 -3.94 -6.17 16.53
N GLY A 224 -4.13 -5.57 17.71
CA GLY A 224 -3.16 -5.67 18.81
C GLY A 224 -1.81 -5.04 18.46
N GLY A 225 -1.80 -4.01 17.60
CA GLY A 225 -0.63 -3.26 17.20
C GLY A 225 0.29 -3.95 16.17
N THR A 226 -0.19 -5.02 15.54
CA THR A 226 0.59 -5.79 14.55
C THR A 226 0.40 -5.32 13.12
N MET A 227 -0.53 -4.41 12.87
CA MET A 227 -0.85 -3.88 11.55
C MET A 227 -0.49 -2.39 11.49
N ASP A 228 0.24 -1.98 10.46
CA ASP A 228 0.51 -0.58 10.14
C ASP A 228 -0.62 0.02 9.30
N ALA A 229 -0.65 1.34 9.11
CA ALA A 229 -1.72 2.01 8.41
C ALA A 229 -1.20 3.09 7.45
N THR A 230 -1.80 3.17 6.25
CA THR A 230 -1.57 4.24 5.28
C THR A 230 -2.76 5.19 5.24
N VAL A 231 -2.47 6.49 5.23
CA VAL A 231 -3.46 7.56 5.09
C VAL A 231 -3.19 8.33 3.79
N GLY A 232 -4.17 8.35 2.92
CA GLY A 232 -4.13 9.07 1.64
C GLY A 232 -4.97 10.34 1.64
N SER A 233 -6.13 10.30 1.00
CA SER A 233 -6.99 11.47 0.70
C SER A 233 -7.46 12.30 1.91
N ALA A 234 -7.47 11.73 3.12
CA ALA A 234 -7.81 12.48 4.34
C ALA A 234 -6.72 13.45 4.79
N LEU A 235 -5.47 13.24 4.32
CA LEU A 235 -4.29 13.94 4.82
C LEU A 235 -4.14 15.34 4.21
N ASP A 236 -3.83 16.34 5.05
CA ASP A 236 -3.60 17.73 4.61
C ASP A 236 -2.45 17.84 3.60
N LEU A 237 -1.45 16.98 3.72
CA LEU A 237 -0.33 16.85 2.77
C LEU A 237 -0.79 16.61 1.33
N PHE A 238 -1.97 16.03 1.14
CA PHE A 238 -2.62 15.74 -0.14
C PHE A 238 -3.91 16.57 -0.34
N GLY A 239 -3.96 17.77 0.25
CA GLY A 239 -5.11 18.66 0.14
C GLY A 239 -6.34 18.21 0.92
N GLY A 240 -6.26 17.14 1.70
CA GLY A 240 -7.30 16.74 2.65
C GLY A 240 -7.39 17.72 3.82
N GLY A 241 -8.52 17.70 4.52
CA GLY A 241 -8.74 18.59 5.67
C GLY A 241 -9.07 17.84 6.96
N LEU A 242 -8.96 16.52 6.95
CA LEU A 242 -9.44 15.69 8.06
C LEU A 242 -8.34 15.29 9.04
N ILE A 243 -7.12 15.03 8.53
CA ILE A 243 -5.96 14.61 9.32
C ILE A 243 -4.78 15.49 8.97
N ARG A 244 -4.05 15.97 9.96
CA ARG A 244 -2.80 16.70 9.76
C ARG A 244 -1.62 15.73 9.73
N TYR A 245 -0.76 15.87 8.75
CA TYR A 245 0.48 15.11 8.64
C TYR A 245 1.34 15.21 9.91
N GLY A 246 1.47 16.44 10.44
CA GLY A 246 2.22 16.69 11.68
C GLY A 246 1.70 15.92 12.88
N ASP A 247 0.39 15.71 12.98
CA ASP A 247 -0.23 14.97 14.08
C ASP A 247 0.11 13.47 14.00
N LEU A 248 0.17 12.89 12.79
CA LEU A 248 0.60 11.50 12.56
C LEU A 248 2.07 11.30 12.92
N VAL A 249 2.94 12.24 12.53
CA VAL A 249 4.37 12.22 12.87
C VAL A 249 4.54 12.31 14.40
N ALA A 250 3.83 13.23 15.05
CA ALA A 250 3.89 13.39 16.51
C ALA A 250 3.40 12.13 17.25
N ARG A 251 2.29 11.53 16.76
CA ARG A 251 1.76 10.27 17.32
C ARG A 251 2.79 9.15 17.23
N GLN A 252 3.47 9.01 16.10
CA GLN A 252 4.48 7.97 15.91
C GLN A 252 5.69 8.18 16.82
N ARG A 253 6.20 9.41 16.94
CA ARG A 253 7.32 9.75 17.83
C ARG A 253 6.98 9.56 19.31
N GLY A 254 5.77 9.94 19.73
CA GLY A 254 5.30 9.77 21.11
C GLY A 254 5.18 8.31 21.54
N LYS A 255 4.78 7.43 20.62
CA LYS A 255 4.66 5.99 20.88
C LYS A 255 6.00 5.24 20.84
N SER A 256 6.98 5.73 20.06
CA SER A 256 8.36 5.18 20.06
C SER A 256 9.13 5.46 21.34
N GLY A 257 8.75 6.48 22.11
CA GLY A 257 9.37 6.82 23.41
C GLY A 257 8.89 5.98 24.60
N THR A 258 7.85 5.15 24.44
CA THR A 258 7.27 4.34 25.52
C THR A 258 7.79 2.89 25.52
N GLU A 259 8.58 2.48 24.54
CA GLU A 259 9.15 1.12 24.45
C GLU A 259 10.53 0.96 25.13
N THR A 260 11.04 2.02 25.81
CA THR A 260 12.35 1.97 26.48
C THR A 260 12.16 2.18 27.98
N VAL A 261 11.55 1.22 28.69
CA VAL A 261 11.72 1.04 30.16
C VAL A 261 11.66 -0.45 30.47
#